data_728e256ae01144754ffeb3e2eab4ca14
#
_entry.id   728e256ae01144754ffeb3e2eab4ca14
#
_cell.length_a   1.000
_cell.length_b   1.000
_cell.length_c   1.000
_cell.angle_alpha   90.00
_cell.angle_beta   90.00
_cell.angle_gamma   90.00
#
_symmetry.space_group_name_H-M   'P 1'
#
loop_
_entity.id
_entity.type
_entity.pdbx_description
1 polymer ?
#
loop_
_entity_poly.entity_id
_entity_poly.type
_entity_poly.pdbx_seq_one_letter_code
_entity_poly.pdbx_strand_id
1 'polypeptide(L)'
;VLCFSFDGIKNITTGEGGAVVTSDPEVQRIVEDARLLGVERDTAARYRGERSWEFDVTGAGWRYHMSNIFAAIGRVQLKRLDTEFAPRRVALAQQYREALTGVTGLALFDSNLGPVVPHIQPVRILGGQRDRVQKVLDESGIETGLHYKPNHLLTAFAASGVSLPVTERVYEELLTLPLHVDLTADEVSRVTGKLIEAVAA
;
A
#
# COMPACT_ATOMS: atom_id res chain seq x y z
N VAL A 1 -15.45 -0.92 -10.53
CA VAL A 1 -14.59 -2.00 -10.01
C VAL A 1 -13.54 -1.38 -9.10
N LEU A 2 -13.40 -1.92 -7.88
CA LEU A 2 -12.36 -1.55 -6.92
C LEU A 2 -11.51 -2.80 -6.63
N CYS A 3 -10.18 -2.61 -6.58
CA CYS A 3 -9.24 -3.67 -6.22
C CYS A 3 -8.53 -3.29 -4.92
N PHE A 4 -8.54 -4.19 -3.96
CA PHE A 4 -7.86 -4.04 -2.68
C PHE A 4 -6.70 -5.03 -2.58
N SER A 5 -5.60 -4.59 -1.99
CA SER A 5 -4.48 -5.45 -1.61
C SER A 5 -4.52 -5.69 -0.10
N PHE A 6 -4.25 -6.92 0.31
CA PHE A 6 -4.11 -7.34 1.70
C PHE A 6 -2.69 -7.84 2.01
N ASP A 7 -1.72 -7.31 1.27
CA ASP A 7 -0.29 -7.49 1.53
C ASP A 7 0.08 -7.00 2.95
N GLY A 8 1.21 -7.49 3.49
CA GLY A 8 1.64 -7.23 4.86
C GLY A 8 1.77 -5.76 5.26
N ILE A 9 2.05 -4.88 4.32
CA ILE A 9 2.23 -3.43 4.57
C ILE A 9 0.94 -2.60 4.44
N LYS A 10 -0.19 -3.19 4.05
CA LYS A 10 -1.45 -2.45 3.83
C LYS A 10 -2.16 -2.11 5.15
N ASN A 11 -3.23 -1.32 5.05
CA ASN A 11 -4.02 -0.88 6.21
C ASN A 11 -4.64 -2.04 6.98
N ILE A 12 -4.99 -3.11 6.28
CA ILE A 12 -5.30 -4.45 6.82
C ILE A 12 -4.53 -5.48 6.01
N THR A 13 -4.18 -6.59 6.63
CA THR A 13 -3.42 -7.65 5.98
C THR A 13 -4.04 -9.03 6.18
N THR A 14 -3.83 -9.90 5.21
CA THR A 14 -4.02 -11.35 5.33
C THR A 14 -2.69 -12.12 5.20
N GLY A 15 -1.56 -11.39 5.27
CA GLY A 15 -0.24 -11.87 4.85
C GLY A 15 -0.10 -11.68 3.36
N GLU A 16 -0.87 -12.40 2.59
CA GLU A 16 -1.00 -12.28 1.14
C GLU A 16 -2.48 -12.31 0.74
N GLY A 17 -2.85 -11.58 -0.32
CA GLY A 17 -4.20 -11.62 -0.85
C GLY A 17 -4.72 -10.27 -1.33
N GLY A 18 -6.00 -10.27 -1.64
CA GLY A 18 -6.72 -9.08 -2.10
C GLY A 18 -8.21 -9.35 -2.29
N ALA A 19 -8.92 -8.30 -2.69
CA ALA A 19 -10.33 -8.40 -3.03
C ALA A 19 -10.65 -7.53 -4.25
N VAL A 20 -11.58 -8.02 -5.06
CA VAL A 20 -12.23 -7.23 -6.10
C VAL A 20 -13.68 -6.96 -5.65
N VAL A 21 -14.06 -5.69 -5.66
CA VAL A 21 -15.42 -5.25 -5.32
C VAL A 21 -16.06 -4.63 -6.57
N THR A 22 -17.20 -5.14 -6.96
CA THR A 22 -17.94 -4.68 -8.13
C THR A 22 -19.44 -4.82 -7.92
N SER A 23 -20.21 -3.95 -8.53
CA SER A 23 -21.68 -4.08 -8.68
C SER A 23 -22.08 -4.67 -10.04
N ASP A 24 -21.12 -4.94 -10.91
CA ASP A 24 -21.34 -5.54 -12.22
C ASP A 24 -21.31 -7.08 -12.09
N PRO A 25 -22.46 -7.77 -12.33
CA PRO A 25 -22.55 -9.22 -12.18
C PRO A 25 -21.71 -9.98 -13.21
N GLU A 26 -21.43 -9.42 -14.38
CA GLU A 26 -20.58 -10.05 -15.38
C GLU A 26 -19.12 -10.04 -14.93
N VAL A 27 -18.64 -8.90 -14.42
CA VAL A 27 -17.29 -8.79 -13.82
C VAL A 27 -17.17 -9.73 -12.61
N GLN A 28 -18.20 -9.81 -11.76
CA GLN A 28 -18.19 -10.73 -10.61
C GLN A 28 -18.01 -12.18 -11.09
N ARG A 29 -18.81 -12.63 -12.06
CA ARG A 29 -18.72 -13.98 -12.61
C ARG A 29 -17.35 -14.28 -13.18
N ILE A 30 -16.80 -13.39 -14.01
CA ILE A 30 -15.46 -13.54 -14.59
C ILE A 30 -14.39 -13.69 -13.51
N VAL A 31 -14.44 -12.85 -12.47
CA VAL A 31 -13.46 -12.88 -11.37
C VAL A 31 -13.58 -14.16 -10.55
N GLU A 32 -14.82 -14.61 -10.27
CA GLU A 32 -15.07 -15.84 -9.53
C GLU A 32 -14.50 -17.07 -10.23
N ASP A 33 -14.69 -17.18 -11.54
CA ASP A 33 -14.15 -18.27 -12.35
C ASP A 33 -12.63 -18.14 -12.49
N ALA A 34 -12.14 -16.97 -12.89
CA ALA A 34 -10.73 -16.73 -13.16
C ALA A 34 -9.83 -16.94 -11.94
N ARG A 35 -10.26 -16.59 -10.72
CA ARG A 35 -9.47 -16.78 -9.49
C ARG A 35 -9.27 -18.25 -9.11
N LEU A 36 -10.05 -19.15 -9.66
CA LEU A 36 -9.99 -20.60 -9.41
C LEU A 36 -9.77 -21.38 -10.72
N LEU A 37 -8.69 -21.11 -11.41
CA LEU A 37 -8.23 -21.84 -12.60
C LEU A 37 -9.18 -21.77 -13.81
N GLY A 38 -10.13 -20.86 -13.84
CA GLY A 38 -11.17 -20.76 -14.87
C GLY A 38 -12.25 -21.84 -14.78
N VAL A 39 -12.35 -22.53 -13.64
CA VAL A 39 -13.36 -23.57 -13.41
C VAL A 39 -14.70 -22.93 -13.12
N GLU A 40 -15.68 -23.19 -13.97
CA GLU A 40 -17.04 -22.67 -13.78
C GLU A 40 -17.74 -23.28 -12.54
N ARG A 41 -18.44 -22.43 -11.78
CA ARG A 41 -19.43 -22.75 -10.73
C ARG A 41 -18.97 -23.57 -9.51
N ASP A 42 -17.66 -23.75 -9.28
CA ASP A 42 -17.26 -24.83 -8.37
C ASP A 42 -17.25 -24.48 -6.86
N THR A 43 -16.90 -23.24 -6.49
CA THR A 43 -16.58 -22.94 -5.08
C THR A 43 -17.81 -23.07 -4.15
N ALA A 44 -18.95 -22.53 -4.54
CA ALA A 44 -20.16 -22.55 -3.70
C ALA A 44 -20.81 -23.95 -3.65
N ALA A 45 -20.75 -24.72 -4.74
CA ALA A 45 -21.25 -26.08 -4.80
C ALA A 45 -20.40 -27.04 -3.95
N ARG A 46 -19.10 -26.89 -3.96
CA ARG A 46 -18.17 -27.69 -3.11
C ARG A 46 -18.44 -27.51 -1.62
N TYR A 47 -18.71 -26.30 -1.16
CA TYR A 47 -19.01 -26.03 0.24
C TYR A 47 -20.39 -26.57 0.68
N ARG A 48 -21.32 -26.80 -0.26
CA ARG A 48 -22.64 -27.42 0.01
C ARG A 48 -22.62 -28.95 -0.07
N GLY A 49 -21.47 -29.55 -0.36
CA GLY A 49 -21.37 -31.01 -0.51
C GLY A 49 -21.81 -31.54 -1.88
N GLU A 50 -22.16 -30.65 -2.81
CA GLU A 50 -22.59 -30.98 -4.19
C GLU A 50 -21.39 -31.12 -5.13
N ARG A 51 -20.41 -31.92 -4.76
CA ARG A 51 -19.19 -32.11 -5.54
C ARG A 51 -19.48 -32.85 -6.84
N SER A 52 -19.43 -32.17 -7.97
CA SER A 52 -19.30 -32.79 -9.28
C SER A 52 -17.83 -32.83 -9.70
N TRP A 53 -17.40 -33.96 -10.25
CA TRP A 53 -16.12 -34.09 -10.94
C TRP A 53 -16.22 -33.67 -12.41
N GLU A 54 -17.46 -33.43 -12.89
CA GLU A 54 -17.72 -32.86 -14.19
C GLU A 54 -17.75 -31.33 -14.07
N PHE A 55 -16.74 -30.70 -14.59
CA PHE A 55 -16.64 -29.25 -14.69
C PHE A 55 -16.05 -28.87 -16.06
N ASP A 56 -16.34 -27.69 -16.51
CA ASP A 56 -15.75 -27.13 -17.72
C ASP A 56 -14.81 -25.95 -17.38
N VAL A 57 -13.85 -25.70 -18.26
CA VAL A 57 -12.92 -24.60 -18.21
C VAL A 57 -13.02 -23.84 -19.54
N THR A 58 -13.75 -22.75 -19.54
CA THR A 58 -14.05 -21.96 -20.73
C THR A 58 -13.03 -20.84 -21.01
N GLY A 59 -12.10 -20.60 -20.07
CA GLY A 59 -11.08 -19.55 -20.19
C GLY A 59 -9.87 -19.79 -19.31
N ALA A 60 -8.81 -19.03 -19.56
CA ALA A 60 -7.62 -19.05 -18.72
C ALA A 60 -7.93 -18.48 -17.32
N GLY A 61 -7.51 -19.18 -16.29
CA GLY A 61 -7.65 -18.75 -14.91
C GLY A 61 -6.36 -18.90 -14.13
N TRP A 62 -6.38 -18.41 -12.88
CA TRP A 62 -5.23 -18.42 -11.97
C TRP A 62 -5.60 -19.07 -10.64
N ARG A 63 -4.60 -19.52 -9.91
CA ARG A 63 -4.79 -20.02 -8.56
C ARG A 63 -4.70 -18.88 -7.54
N TYR A 64 -5.66 -17.96 -7.57
CA TYR A 64 -5.70 -16.76 -6.72
C TYR A 64 -6.80 -16.81 -5.65
N HIS A 65 -7.44 -17.96 -5.44
CA HIS A 65 -8.40 -18.09 -4.35
C HIS A 65 -7.70 -18.01 -3.00
N MET A 66 -8.24 -17.17 -2.13
CA MET A 66 -7.71 -16.99 -0.77
C MET A 66 -7.98 -18.23 0.07
N SER A 67 -6.97 -18.67 0.85
CA SER A 67 -7.17 -19.76 1.82
C SER A 67 -8.06 -19.31 2.99
N ASN A 68 -8.74 -20.27 3.62
CA ASN A 68 -9.56 -19.99 4.80
C ASN A 68 -8.74 -19.45 5.99
N ILE A 69 -7.45 -19.79 6.08
CA ILE A 69 -6.53 -19.27 7.10
C ILE A 69 -6.35 -17.76 6.88
N PHE A 70 -6.01 -17.33 5.67
CA PHE A 70 -5.83 -15.93 5.34
C PHE A 70 -7.16 -15.15 5.44
N ALA A 71 -8.26 -15.75 4.99
CA ALA A 71 -9.58 -15.15 5.14
C ALA A 71 -9.98 -14.93 6.61
N ALA A 72 -9.62 -15.85 7.52
CA ALA A 72 -9.86 -15.70 8.94
C ALA A 72 -9.08 -14.52 9.54
N ILE A 73 -7.81 -14.36 9.17
CA ILE A 73 -6.99 -13.19 9.55
C ILE A 73 -7.65 -11.90 9.03
N GLY A 74 -7.99 -11.85 7.73
CA GLY A 74 -8.60 -10.67 7.11
C GLY A 74 -9.92 -10.27 7.75
N ARG A 75 -10.76 -11.22 8.16
CA ARG A 75 -12.01 -10.95 8.87
C ARG A 75 -11.80 -10.25 10.21
N VAL A 76 -10.76 -10.65 10.95
CA VAL A 76 -10.40 -9.98 12.22
C VAL A 76 -9.86 -8.59 11.96
N GLN A 77 -8.94 -8.46 11.01
CA GLN A 77 -8.36 -7.19 10.61
C GLN A 77 -9.43 -6.18 10.14
N LEU A 78 -10.35 -6.63 9.28
CA LEU A 78 -11.42 -5.77 8.76
C LEU A 78 -12.35 -5.24 9.86
N LYS A 79 -12.69 -6.07 10.87
CA LYS A 79 -13.50 -5.62 12.01
C LYS A 79 -12.82 -4.54 12.86
N ARG A 80 -11.49 -4.52 12.88
CA ARG A 80 -10.69 -3.57 13.64
C ARG A 80 -10.34 -2.31 12.83
N LEU A 81 -10.59 -2.31 11.50
CA LEU A 81 -10.15 -1.22 10.64
C LEU A 81 -10.71 0.12 11.08
N ASP A 82 -12.03 0.24 11.21
CA ASP A 82 -12.70 1.53 11.46
C ASP A 82 -12.54 2.00 12.90
N THR A 83 -12.43 1.07 13.85
CA THR A 83 -12.42 1.39 15.28
C THR A 83 -11.02 1.54 15.89
N GLU A 84 -10.01 0.92 15.27
CA GLU A 84 -8.66 0.90 15.81
C GLU A 84 -7.61 1.40 14.80
N PHE A 85 -7.50 0.75 13.62
CA PHE A 85 -6.38 0.99 12.72
C PHE A 85 -6.48 2.32 11.98
N ALA A 86 -7.65 2.65 11.45
CA ALA A 86 -7.85 3.89 10.70
C ALA A 86 -7.65 5.13 11.58
N PRO A 87 -8.31 5.26 12.76
CA PRO A 87 -8.08 6.40 13.64
C PRO A 87 -6.61 6.53 14.07
N ARG A 88 -5.95 5.41 14.35
CA ARG A 88 -4.55 5.40 14.75
C ARG A 88 -3.62 5.91 13.66
N ARG A 89 -3.78 5.40 12.42
CA ARG A 89 -2.99 5.84 11.26
C ARG A 89 -3.19 7.31 10.94
N VAL A 90 -4.44 7.79 11.01
CA VAL A 90 -4.77 9.20 10.79
C VAL A 90 -4.11 10.09 11.82
N ALA A 91 -4.16 9.72 13.12
CA ALA A 91 -3.54 10.49 14.19
C ALA A 91 -2.01 10.58 14.04
N LEU A 92 -1.35 9.47 13.70
CA LEU A 92 0.11 9.45 13.46
C LEU A 92 0.50 10.29 12.23
N ALA A 93 -0.26 10.19 11.14
CA ALA A 93 -0.01 11.01 9.94
C ALA A 93 -0.24 12.50 10.21
N GLN A 94 -1.21 12.83 11.04
CA GLN A 94 -1.46 14.21 11.47
C GLN A 94 -0.28 14.74 12.30
N GLN A 95 0.25 13.95 13.23
CA GLN A 95 1.45 14.31 14.01
C GLN A 95 2.66 14.57 13.12
N TYR A 96 2.90 13.71 12.10
CA TYR A 96 3.93 13.97 11.08
C TYR A 96 3.71 15.31 10.37
N ARG A 97 2.48 15.58 9.94
CA ARG A 97 2.15 16.82 9.26
C ARG A 97 2.40 18.04 10.12
N GLU A 98 1.97 18.03 11.36
CA GLU A 98 2.17 19.13 12.32
C GLU A 98 3.65 19.40 12.56
N ALA A 99 4.45 18.35 12.77
CA ALA A 99 5.87 18.48 13.02
C ALA A 99 6.70 18.93 11.81
N LEU A 100 6.27 18.61 10.60
CA LEU A 100 7.06 18.83 9.37
C LEU A 100 6.56 20.01 8.53
N THR A 101 5.42 20.61 8.85
CA THR A 101 4.90 21.77 8.13
C THR A 101 5.83 22.96 8.30
N GLY A 102 6.21 23.60 7.18
CA GLY A 102 7.08 24.78 7.17
C GLY A 102 8.56 24.50 7.36
N VAL A 103 8.98 23.26 7.48
CA VAL A 103 10.40 22.90 7.56
C VAL A 103 11.08 23.18 6.22
N THR A 104 12.10 24.03 6.26
CA THR A 104 12.90 24.36 5.06
C THR A 104 13.61 23.11 4.51
N GLY A 105 13.59 22.93 3.20
CA GLY A 105 14.17 21.74 2.56
C GLY A 105 13.23 20.53 2.51
N LEU A 106 12.03 20.62 3.11
CA LEU A 106 10.98 19.61 3.01
C LEU A 106 9.75 20.13 2.27
N ALA A 107 9.05 19.25 1.57
CA ALA A 107 7.71 19.50 1.08
C ALA A 107 6.79 18.31 1.41
N LEU A 108 5.62 18.61 1.94
CA LEU A 108 4.57 17.63 2.18
C LEU A 108 3.64 17.58 0.97
N PHE A 109 3.04 16.42 0.75
CA PHE A 109 1.97 16.30 -0.24
C PHE A 109 0.69 16.96 0.30
N ASP A 110 -0.03 17.64 -0.59
CA ASP A 110 -1.35 18.15 -0.25
C ASP A 110 -2.32 16.97 -0.02
N SER A 111 -2.96 16.98 1.14
CA SER A 111 -3.88 15.92 1.56
C SER A 111 -5.34 16.30 1.42
N ASN A 112 -5.68 17.31 0.62
CA ASN A 112 -7.08 17.71 0.34
C ASN A 112 -7.88 16.63 -0.44
N LEU A 113 -7.55 15.37 -0.25
CA LEU A 113 -8.19 14.22 -0.91
C LEU A 113 -9.41 13.69 -0.14
N GLY A 114 -9.94 14.45 0.83
CA GLY A 114 -11.06 14.01 1.66
C GLY A 114 -10.63 13.01 2.76
N PRO A 115 -11.55 12.20 3.29
CA PRO A 115 -11.27 11.26 4.36
C PRO A 115 -10.46 10.07 3.82
N VAL A 116 -9.13 10.15 3.95
CA VAL A 116 -8.20 9.09 3.54
C VAL A 116 -7.57 8.45 4.78
N VAL A 117 -7.53 7.13 4.81
CA VAL A 117 -6.71 6.38 5.79
C VAL A 117 -5.34 6.13 5.16
N PRO A 118 -4.29 6.84 5.59
CA PRO A 118 -2.97 6.72 5.00
C PRO A 118 -2.35 5.36 5.32
N HIS A 119 -1.76 4.71 4.32
CA HIS A 119 -0.97 3.48 4.54
C HIS A 119 0.54 3.73 4.46
N ILE A 120 0.95 4.85 3.87
CA ILE A 120 2.34 5.34 3.83
C ILE A 120 2.38 6.82 4.22
N GLN A 121 3.54 7.29 4.68
CA GLN A 121 3.81 8.68 5.00
C GLN A 121 4.91 9.24 4.09
N PRO A 122 4.58 9.66 2.86
CA PRO A 122 5.57 10.21 1.95
C PRO A 122 5.88 11.67 2.27
N VAL A 123 7.15 12.04 2.09
CA VAL A 123 7.66 13.41 2.12
C VAL A 123 8.58 13.63 0.92
N ARG A 124 8.83 14.89 0.55
CA ARG A 124 9.82 15.24 -0.46
C ARG A 124 10.98 15.96 0.21
N ILE A 125 12.19 15.47 -0.03
CA ILE A 125 13.43 16.11 0.40
C ILE A 125 13.95 16.92 -0.79
N LEU A 126 13.95 18.24 -0.63
CA LEU A 126 14.29 19.16 -1.71
C LEU A 126 15.81 19.33 -1.84
N GLY A 127 16.22 19.94 -2.98
CA GLY A 127 17.62 20.34 -3.18
C GLY A 127 18.60 19.19 -3.41
N GLY A 128 18.12 18.03 -3.89
CA GLY A 128 18.98 16.87 -4.20
C GLY A 128 19.58 16.15 -2.97
N GLN A 129 19.01 16.37 -1.79
CA GLN A 129 19.53 15.88 -0.51
C GLN A 129 18.95 14.51 -0.09
N ARG A 130 18.00 13.95 -0.85
CA ARG A 130 17.24 12.75 -0.47
C ARG A 130 18.12 11.58 -0.04
N ASP A 131 19.13 11.23 -0.84
CA ASP A 131 19.99 10.07 -0.57
C ASP A 131 20.85 10.28 0.69
N ARG A 132 21.34 11.51 0.89
CA ARG A 132 22.08 11.88 2.10
C ARG A 132 21.19 11.79 3.34
N VAL A 133 19.99 12.37 3.28
CA VAL A 133 19.04 12.35 4.38
C VAL A 133 18.60 10.91 4.69
N GLN A 134 18.32 10.10 3.68
CA GLN A 134 18.00 8.70 3.85
C GLN A 134 19.10 7.95 4.60
N LYS A 135 20.36 8.15 4.22
CA LYS A 135 21.50 7.52 4.88
C LYS A 135 21.62 7.93 6.35
N VAL A 136 21.41 9.21 6.68
CA VAL A 136 21.46 9.70 8.08
C VAL A 136 20.36 9.08 8.92
N LEU A 137 19.15 8.92 8.37
CA LEU A 137 18.03 8.24 9.05
C LEU A 137 18.33 6.77 9.29
N ASP A 138 18.85 6.06 8.28
CA ASP A 138 19.23 4.66 8.38
C ASP A 138 20.32 4.43 9.45
N GLU A 139 21.38 5.23 9.44
CA GLU A 139 22.44 5.23 10.48
C GLU A 139 21.88 5.53 11.89
N SER A 140 20.74 6.20 11.98
CA SER A 140 20.01 6.46 13.23
C SER A 140 19.02 5.33 13.59
N GLY A 141 18.98 4.23 12.81
CA GLY A 141 18.05 3.12 13.01
C GLY A 141 16.60 3.50 12.68
N ILE A 142 16.40 4.39 11.70
CA ILE A 142 15.09 4.78 11.19
C ILE A 142 15.00 4.27 9.74
N GLU A 143 14.30 3.16 9.56
CA GLU A 143 14.07 2.58 8.23
C GLU A 143 13.12 3.45 7.40
N THR A 144 13.48 3.72 6.16
CA THR A 144 12.69 4.53 5.23
C THR A 144 12.48 3.78 3.92
N GLY A 145 11.47 4.18 3.15
CA GLY A 145 11.13 3.54 1.89
C GLY A 145 11.05 4.50 0.71
N LEU A 146 10.96 3.91 -0.49
CA LEU A 146 10.72 4.63 -1.75
C LEU A 146 9.49 4.02 -2.45
N HIS A 147 8.38 4.75 -2.53
CA HIS A 147 7.13 4.30 -3.12
C HIS A 147 6.69 5.21 -4.27
N TYR A 148 7.13 4.95 -5.54
CA TYR A 148 8.02 3.88 -6.01
C TYR A 148 8.94 4.42 -7.11
N LYS A 149 9.94 3.63 -7.54
CA LYS A 149 10.69 3.93 -8.76
C LYS A 149 9.71 3.95 -9.94
N PRO A 150 9.71 5.02 -10.76
CA PRO A 150 8.78 5.13 -11.88
C PRO A 150 8.90 3.95 -12.86
N ASN A 151 7.77 3.42 -13.31
CA ASN A 151 7.76 2.22 -14.15
C ASN A 151 8.55 2.39 -15.46
N HIS A 152 8.48 3.56 -16.10
CA HIS A 152 9.22 3.83 -17.34
C HIS A 152 10.75 3.83 -17.16
N LEU A 153 11.26 3.90 -15.92
CA LEU A 153 12.67 3.76 -15.58
C LEU A 153 13.07 2.31 -15.24
N LEU A 154 12.13 1.37 -15.23
CA LEU A 154 12.40 -0.05 -15.03
C LEU A 154 12.75 -0.69 -16.37
N THR A 155 13.74 -1.59 -16.37
CA THR A 155 14.25 -2.25 -17.59
C THR A 155 13.14 -2.86 -18.44
N ALA A 156 12.14 -3.49 -17.82
CA ALA A 156 11.02 -4.13 -18.51
C ALA A 156 10.13 -3.14 -19.30
N PHE A 157 10.16 -1.85 -18.96
CA PHE A 157 9.31 -0.81 -19.57
C PHE A 157 10.11 0.31 -20.25
N ALA A 158 11.43 0.31 -20.11
CA ALA A 158 12.31 1.38 -20.62
C ALA A 158 12.29 1.52 -22.16
N ALA A 159 11.91 0.45 -22.89
CA ALA A 159 11.82 0.47 -24.35
C ALA A 159 10.74 1.43 -24.91
N SER A 160 9.85 1.96 -24.07
CA SER A 160 8.81 2.91 -24.46
C SER A 160 9.36 4.27 -24.89
N GLY A 161 10.58 4.65 -24.48
CA GLY A 161 11.18 5.97 -24.75
C GLY A 161 10.40 7.14 -24.11
N VAL A 162 9.51 6.87 -23.17
CA VAL A 162 8.67 7.87 -22.51
C VAL A 162 9.52 8.64 -21.48
N SER A 163 9.46 9.96 -21.53
CA SER A 163 10.00 10.88 -20.50
C SER A 163 8.85 11.49 -19.70
N LEU A 164 8.95 11.43 -18.38
CA LEU A 164 7.97 11.98 -17.44
C LEU A 164 8.68 12.89 -16.43
N PRO A 165 9.09 14.11 -16.84
CA PRO A 165 10.02 14.93 -16.07
C PRO A 165 9.48 15.32 -14.68
N VAL A 166 8.18 15.48 -14.52
CA VAL A 166 7.57 15.74 -13.19
C VAL A 166 7.70 14.53 -12.27
N THR A 167 7.39 13.34 -12.79
CA THR A 167 7.48 12.09 -12.04
C THR A 167 8.92 11.78 -11.66
N GLU A 168 9.86 11.96 -12.58
CA GLU A 168 11.29 11.74 -12.37
C GLU A 168 11.83 12.67 -11.28
N ARG A 169 11.53 13.97 -11.36
CA ARG A 169 11.92 14.94 -10.33
C ARG A 169 11.33 14.59 -8.96
N VAL A 170 10.04 14.26 -8.89
CA VAL A 170 9.40 13.88 -7.61
C VAL A 170 10.02 12.62 -7.05
N TYR A 171 10.39 11.66 -7.89
CA TYR A 171 11.06 10.43 -7.45
C TYR A 171 12.44 10.70 -6.83
N GLU A 172 13.20 11.64 -7.37
CA GLU A 172 14.52 12.02 -6.82
C GLU A 172 14.40 12.66 -5.41
N GLU A 173 13.26 13.25 -5.11
CA GLU A 173 12.98 13.92 -3.84
C GLU A 173 12.20 13.03 -2.85
N LEU A 174 11.55 11.98 -3.34
CA LEU A 174 10.60 11.16 -2.57
C LEU A 174 11.30 10.32 -1.50
N LEU A 175 10.78 10.37 -0.28
CA LEU A 175 11.14 9.49 0.83
C LEU A 175 9.87 9.12 1.60
N THR A 176 9.75 7.85 2.01
CA THR A 176 8.60 7.39 2.80
C THR A 176 9.06 7.12 4.22
N LEU A 177 8.44 7.80 5.17
CA LEU A 177 8.67 7.65 6.61
C LEU A 177 7.89 6.46 7.17
N PRO A 178 8.31 5.88 8.31
CA PRO A 178 7.58 4.81 8.98
C PRO A 178 6.13 5.21 9.29
N LEU A 179 5.17 4.35 8.95
CA LEU A 179 3.76 4.52 9.35
C LEU A 179 3.08 3.16 9.51
N HIS A 180 2.86 2.73 10.74
CA HIS A 180 2.09 1.52 11.07
C HIS A 180 1.36 1.72 12.40
N VAL A 181 0.40 0.85 12.69
CA VAL A 181 -0.50 1.01 13.85
C VAL A 181 0.18 0.86 15.20
N ASP A 182 1.33 0.18 15.26
CA ASP A 182 2.09 -0.03 16.49
C ASP A 182 3.07 1.10 16.80
N LEU A 183 3.24 2.08 15.88
CA LEU A 183 4.10 3.24 16.12
C LEU A 183 3.56 4.08 17.28
N THR A 184 4.45 4.50 18.17
CA THR A 184 4.12 5.42 19.26
C THR A 184 4.28 6.89 18.84
N ALA A 185 3.68 7.80 19.58
CA ALA A 185 3.86 9.24 19.38
C ALA A 185 5.32 9.68 19.58
N ASP A 186 6.02 9.05 20.53
CA ASP A 186 7.44 9.34 20.81
C ASP A 186 8.34 8.87 19.64
N GLU A 187 8.04 7.74 19.03
CA GLU A 187 8.76 7.28 17.84
C GLU A 187 8.55 8.22 16.66
N VAL A 188 7.33 8.71 16.42
CA VAL A 188 7.08 9.76 15.42
C VAL A 188 7.88 11.01 15.73
N SER A 189 7.93 11.45 17.00
CA SER A 189 8.72 12.61 17.42
C SER A 189 10.21 12.40 17.19
N ARG A 190 10.71 11.19 17.46
CA ARG A 190 12.10 10.81 17.16
C ARG A 190 12.40 10.85 15.65
N VAL A 191 11.49 10.29 14.81
CA VAL A 191 11.66 10.30 13.36
C VAL A 191 11.65 11.72 12.80
N THR A 192 10.69 12.55 13.20
CA THR A 192 10.59 13.95 12.74
C THR A 192 11.77 14.79 13.20
N GLY A 193 12.21 14.65 14.45
CA GLY A 193 13.38 15.33 14.98
C GLY A 193 14.65 15.01 14.17
N LYS A 194 14.91 13.72 13.94
CA LYS A 194 16.06 13.28 13.14
C LYS A 194 15.99 13.72 11.69
N LEU A 195 14.80 13.72 11.10
CA LEU A 195 14.60 14.20 9.74
C LEU A 195 14.90 15.70 9.62
N ILE A 196 14.41 16.51 10.58
CA ILE A 196 14.65 17.97 10.60
C ILE A 196 16.15 18.26 10.76
N GLU A 197 16.83 17.59 11.69
CA GLU A 197 18.29 17.68 11.86
C GLU A 197 19.02 17.33 10.55
N ALA A 198 18.63 16.23 9.92
CA ALA A 198 19.27 15.75 8.70
C ALA A 198 19.08 16.70 7.51
N VAL A 199 17.94 17.36 7.38
CA VAL A 199 17.68 18.30 6.29
C VAL A 199 18.39 19.64 6.52
N ALA A 200 18.57 20.06 7.77
CA ALA A 200 19.23 21.33 8.13
C ALA A 200 20.77 21.29 7.99
N ALA A 201 21.36 20.11 8.00
CA ALA A 201 22.82 19.90 7.88
C ALA A 201 23.29 19.95 6.43
#